data_4c4ad198fa5d47eeae29667ebfeec2e0
#
_entry.id   4c4ad198fa5d47eeae29667ebfeec2e0
#
_cell.length_a   1.000
_cell.length_b   1.000
_cell.length_c   1.000
_cell.angle_alpha   90.00
_cell.angle_beta   90.00
_cell.angle_gamma   90.00
#
_symmetry.space_group_name_H-M   'P 1'
#
loop_
_entity.id
_entity.type
_entity.pdbx_description
1 polymer ?
#
loop_
_entity_poly.entity_id
_entity_poly.type
_entity_poly.pdbx_seq_one_letter_code
_entity_poly.pdbx_strand_id
1 'polypeptide(L)'
;LVERGAGPVFRRLRHAADADWPFAFEASQYFTLTPQSLHVEMVVTNLAEVAQPVGLGWHPYFPKRARSRLHIELAERWDGDPTGLPVRKVAQPGIDAGVAHLAFDNCFDGWHGAARIRDERFSLQLSSSLDRLVVYTPPEKDYFCVEPVSHVSNAIHMADPLAHGLRSLAPGESTRAWMQLDIAVV
;
A
#
# COMPACT_ATOMS: atom_id res chain seq x y z
N LEU A 1 21.82 9.09 -4.81
CA LEU A 1 22.91 8.80 -3.87
C LEU A 1 22.38 7.89 -2.77
N VAL A 2 23.01 6.76 -2.54
CA VAL A 2 22.71 5.85 -1.42
C VAL A 2 23.89 5.98 -0.45
N GLU A 3 23.67 6.61 0.69
CA GLU A 3 24.64 6.57 1.77
C GLU A 3 24.53 5.23 2.50
N ARG A 4 25.61 4.47 2.50
CA ARG A 4 25.74 3.23 3.29
C ARG A 4 26.32 3.59 4.65
N GLY A 5 25.47 3.67 5.65
CA GLY A 5 25.84 3.84 7.06
C GLY A 5 24.89 3.06 7.95
N ALA A 6 25.19 2.92 9.24
CA ALA A 6 24.33 2.26 10.25
C ALA A 6 23.09 3.11 10.64
N GLY A 7 22.65 4.02 9.80
CA GLY A 7 21.52 4.93 10.01
C GLY A 7 20.39 4.72 9.01
N PRO A 8 19.28 5.46 9.12
CA PRO A 8 18.19 5.41 8.18
C PRO A 8 18.65 5.77 6.76
N VAL A 9 18.19 4.99 5.79
CA VAL A 9 18.42 5.27 4.37
C VAL A 9 17.38 6.28 3.90
N PHE A 10 17.84 7.32 3.24
CA PHE A 10 17.00 8.37 2.68
C PHE A 10 17.03 8.30 1.15
N ARG A 11 15.87 8.40 0.54
CA ARG A 11 15.71 8.54 -0.91
C ARG A 11 14.82 9.73 -1.22
N ARG A 12 15.16 10.49 -2.26
CA ARG A 12 14.42 11.65 -2.71
C ARG A 12 14.26 11.63 -4.23
N LEU A 13 13.05 11.90 -4.68
CA LEU A 13 12.71 12.15 -6.08
C LEU A 13 12.11 13.54 -6.19
N ARG A 14 12.53 14.30 -7.18
CA ARG A 14 11.85 15.53 -7.60
C ARG A 14 11.37 15.35 -9.03
N HIS A 15 10.06 15.45 -9.23
CA HIS A 15 9.42 15.41 -10.52
C HIS A 15 9.13 16.83 -10.99
N ALA A 16 9.55 17.16 -12.21
CA ALA A 16 9.06 18.34 -12.91
C ALA A 16 7.80 17.97 -13.69
N ALA A 17 6.83 18.89 -13.74
CA ALA A 17 5.61 18.65 -14.51
C ALA A 17 5.91 18.27 -15.97
N ASP A 18 5.25 17.22 -16.47
CA ASP A 18 5.36 16.72 -17.84
C ASP A 18 4.00 16.28 -18.39
N ALA A 19 4.00 15.63 -19.56
CA ALA A 19 2.79 15.17 -20.22
C ALA A 19 2.11 13.97 -19.51
N ASP A 20 2.91 13.16 -18.81
CA ASP A 20 2.40 11.98 -18.10
C ASP A 20 1.84 12.36 -16.72
N TRP A 21 2.45 13.36 -16.06
CA TRP A 21 1.96 13.90 -14.80
C TRP A 21 2.16 15.41 -14.74
N PRO A 22 1.08 16.21 -14.88
CA PRO A 22 1.19 17.66 -15.09
C PRO A 22 1.46 18.48 -13.83
N PHE A 23 1.77 17.85 -12.71
CA PHE A 23 2.04 18.53 -11.45
C PHE A 23 3.46 18.25 -10.98
N ALA A 24 4.21 19.31 -10.69
CA ALA A 24 5.52 19.16 -10.04
C ALA A 24 5.36 18.72 -8.60
N PHE A 25 6.17 17.76 -8.15
CA PHE A 25 6.16 17.29 -6.77
C PHE A 25 7.55 16.85 -6.31
N GLU A 26 7.72 16.74 -5.01
CA GLU A 26 8.84 16.08 -4.38
C GLU A 26 8.34 14.92 -3.53
N ALA A 27 8.96 13.74 -3.68
CA ALA A 27 8.73 12.59 -2.85
C ALA A 27 10.01 12.19 -2.11
N SER A 28 9.89 11.94 -0.82
CA SER A 28 10.99 11.47 0.02
C SER A 28 10.59 10.18 0.71
N GLN A 29 11.51 9.21 0.78
CA GLN A 29 11.33 7.97 1.53
C GLN A 29 12.45 7.81 2.56
N TYR A 30 12.06 7.40 3.76
CA TYR A 30 12.94 7.12 4.89
C TYR A 30 12.80 5.66 5.26
N PHE A 31 13.91 4.93 5.30
CA PHE A 31 13.95 3.52 5.65
C PHE A 31 14.74 3.33 6.94
N THR A 32 14.11 2.74 7.93
CA THR A 32 14.78 2.33 9.18
C THR A 32 14.71 0.83 9.29
N LEU A 33 15.86 0.17 9.33
CA LEU A 33 15.99 -1.28 9.42
C LEU A 33 16.60 -1.67 10.76
N THR A 34 15.98 -2.62 11.43
CA THR A 34 16.51 -3.32 12.59
C THR A 34 16.63 -4.82 12.28
N PRO A 35 17.22 -5.66 13.17
CA PRO A 35 17.24 -7.10 12.95
C PRO A 35 15.86 -7.76 12.82
N GLN A 36 14.78 -7.10 13.31
CA GLN A 36 13.43 -7.67 13.39
C GLN A 36 12.37 -6.79 12.78
N SER A 37 12.71 -5.61 12.23
CA SER A 37 11.74 -4.71 11.66
C SER A 37 12.28 -3.88 10.50
N LEU A 38 11.38 -3.55 9.58
CA LEU A 38 11.57 -2.51 8.56
C LEU A 38 10.47 -1.48 8.72
N HIS A 39 10.85 -0.23 8.96
CA HIS A 39 9.94 0.92 8.91
C HIS A 39 10.24 1.76 7.67
N VAL A 40 9.19 2.09 6.91
CA VAL A 40 9.29 2.96 5.72
C VAL A 40 8.30 4.11 5.89
N GLU A 41 8.79 5.33 5.82
CA GLU A 41 7.95 6.53 5.75
C GLU A 41 8.09 7.17 4.37
N MET A 42 6.99 7.66 3.82
CA MET A 42 6.95 8.45 2.59
C MET A 42 6.32 9.80 2.86
N VAL A 43 6.95 10.84 2.35
CA VAL A 43 6.44 12.22 2.36
C VAL A 43 6.36 12.71 0.92
N VAL A 44 5.21 13.26 0.53
CA VAL A 44 5.03 13.89 -0.78
C VAL A 44 4.63 15.34 -0.57
N THR A 45 5.32 16.26 -1.27
CA THR A 45 5.08 17.70 -1.23
C THR A 45 4.67 18.18 -2.61
N ASN A 46 3.57 18.93 -2.68
CA ASN A 46 3.15 19.62 -3.89
C ASN A 46 4.08 20.79 -4.19
N LEU A 47 4.76 20.76 -5.33
CA LEU A 47 5.61 21.84 -5.83
C LEU A 47 4.96 22.64 -6.99
N ALA A 48 3.74 22.27 -7.39
CA ALA A 48 2.97 23.04 -8.38
C ALA A 48 2.34 24.28 -7.76
N GLU A 49 1.99 25.25 -8.60
CA GLU A 49 1.30 26.48 -8.18
C GLU A 49 -0.22 26.27 -7.99
N VAL A 50 -0.72 25.07 -8.25
CA VAL A 50 -2.13 24.69 -8.12
C VAL A 50 -2.27 23.46 -7.23
N ALA A 51 -3.47 23.24 -6.71
CA ALA A 51 -3.78 22.02 -5.98
C ALA A 51 -3.64 20.79 -6.88
N GLN A 52 -3.06 19.69 -6.35
CA GLN A 52 -2.88 18.44 -7.07
C GLN A 52 -3.51 17.25 -6.31
N PRO A 53 -4.03 16.25 -7.03
CA PRO A 53 -4.45 15.00 -6.42
C PRO A 53 -3.23 14.19 -5.97
N VAL A 54 -3.33 13.54 -4.81
CA VAL A 54 -2.27 12.67 -4.27
C VAL A 54 -2.87 11.41 -3.68
N GLY A 55 -2.26 10.28 -4.02
CA GLY A 55 -2.47 8.99 -3.39
C GLY A 55 -1.12 8.34 -3.05
N LEU A 56 -1.06 7.64 -1.93
CA LEU A 56 0.14 6.95 -1.47
C LEU A 56 -0.13 5.47 -1.28
N GLY A 57 0.89 4.64 -1.45
CA GLY A 57 0.82 3.21 -1.20
C GLY A 57 2.17 2.52 -1.31
N TRP A 58 2.22 1.28 -0.86
CA TRP A 58 3.35 0.38 -1.03
C TRP A 58 2.89 -0.92 -1.66
N HIS A 59 3.75 -1.54 -2.43
CA HIS A 59 3.47 -2.81 -3.12
C HIS A 59 4.48 -3.88 -2.71
N PRO A 60 4.45 -4.33 -1.44
CA PRO A 60 5.37 -5.34 -0.96
C PRO A 60 5.00 -6.74 -1.49
N TYR A 61 6.00 -7.48 -1.90
CA TYR A 61 5.88 -8.86 -2.37
C TYR A 61 6.30 -9.82 -1.27
N PHE A 62 5.46 -10.79 -0.97
CA PHE A 62 5.72 -11.85 0.01
C PHE A 62 5.82 -13.20 -0.69
N PRO A 63 6.77 -14.08 -0.30
CA PRO A 63 6.88 -15.40 -0.89
C PRO A 63 5.67 -16.26 -0.54
N LYS A 64 5.07 -16.90 -1.55
CA LYS A 64 3.99 -17.87 -1.37
C LYS A 64 4.57 -19.26 -1.18
N ARG A 65 4.60 -19.73 0.06
CA ARG A 65 5.08 -21.05 0.45
C ARG A 65 3.90 -21.97 0.81
N ALA A 66 4.17 -23.25 0.99
CA ALA A 66 3.13 -24.26 1.22
C ALA A 66 2.24 -23.97 2.44
N ARG A 67 2.80 -23.32 3.48
CA ARG A 67 2.07 -22.97 4.70
C ARG A 67 1.80 -21.47 4.85
N SER A 68 1.93 -20.69 3.78
CA SER A 68 1.62 -19.27 3.83
C SER A 68 0.15 -19.05 4.18
N ARG A 69 -0.10 -18.30 5.24
CA ARG A 69 -1.42 -17.88 5.71
C ARG A 69 -1.48 -16.36 5.81
N LEU A 70 -2.66 -15.84 5.55
CA LEU A 70 -2.97 -14.43 5.65
C LEU A 70 -4.13 -14.25 6.62
N HIS A 71 -3.98 -13.34 7.58
CA HIS A 71 -5.02 -12.91 8.50
C HIS A 71 -5.15 -11.39 8.45
N ILE A 72 -6.32 -10.89 8.06
CA ILE A 72 -6.64 -9.47 7.94
C ILE A 72 -8.09 -9.26 8.36
N GLU A 73 -8.35 -8.24 9.16
CA GLU A 73 -9.70 -7.76 9.45
C GLU A 73 -10.09 -6.73 8.39
N LEU A 74 -11.22 -6.96 7.75
CA LEU A 74 -11.77 -6.19 6.63
C LEU A 74 -13.27 -6.05 6.80
N ALA A 75 -13.88 -5.09 6.13
CA ALA A 75 -15.34 -4.92 6.12
C ALA A 75 -15.95 -5.04 4.72
N GLU A 76 -15.27 -4.52 3.70
CA GLU A 76 -15.80 -4.42 2.36
C GLU A 76 -14.70 -4.70 1.32
N ARG A 77 -15.11 -5.22 0.18
CA ARG A 77 -14.28 -5.43 -1.01
C ARG A 77 -14.85 -4.67 -2.19
N TRP A 78 -13.97 -4.14 -3.02
CA TRP A 78 -14.32 -3.61 -4.32
C TRP A 78 -14.24 -4.70 -5.37
N ASP A 79 -15.38 -5.03 -5.99
CA ASP A 79 -15.42 -5.88 -7.18
C ASP A 79 -15.11 -5.04 -8.41
N GLY A 80 -14.28 -5.58 -9.29
CA GLY A 80 -13.88 -4.95 -10.55
C GLY A 80 -14.83 -5.30 -11.71
N ASP A 81 -14.78 -4.50 -12.76
CA ASP A 81 -15.29 -4.82 -14.08
C ASP A 81 -14.33 -5.80 -14.80
N PRO A 82 -14.64 -6.23 -16.04
CA PRO A 82 -13.75 -7.09 -16.81
C PRO A 82 -12.34 -6.52 -17.09
N THR A 83 -12.13 -5.22 -16.89
CA THR A 83 -10.81 -4.57 -16.99
C THR A 83 -10.07 -4.55 -15.66
N GLY A 84 -10.68 -5.02 -14.57
CA GLY A 84 -10.13 -5.02 -13.22
C GLY A 84 -10.34 -3.70 -12.45
N LEU A 85 -11.01 -2.71 -13.04
CA LEU A 85 -11.27 -1.44 -12.35
C LEU A 85 -12.44 -1.56 -11.36
N PRO A 86 -12.31 -1.03 -10.13
CA PRO A 86 -13.34 -1.09 -9.11
C PRO A 86 -14.65 -0.42 -9.55
N VAL A 87 -15.76 -1.12 -9.40
CA VAL A 87 -17.10 -0.60 -9.78
C VAL A 87 -18.14 -0.75 -8.68
N ARG A 88 -17.98 -1.69 -7.76
CA ARG A 88 -18.99 -1.98 -6.74
C ARG A 88 -18.36 -2.46 -5.44
N LYS A 89 -18.85 -1.94 -4.33
CA LYS A 89 -18.56 -2.47 -3.00
C LYS A 89 -19.47 -3.63 -2.64
N VAL A 90 -18.88 -4.64 -2.02
CA VAL A 90 -19.59 -5.77 -1.43
C VAL A 90 -19.06 -6.02 -0.02
N ALA A 91 -19.92 -6.53 0.87
CA ALA A 91 -19.49 -6.93 2.19
C ALA A 91 -18.43 -8.06 2.09
N GLN A 92 -17.35 -7.93 2.82
CA GLN A 92 -16.26 -8.89 2.84
C GLN A 92 -15.84 -9.13 4.28
N PRO A 93 -16.13 -10.29 4.86
CA PRO A 93 -15.56 -10.70 6.13
C PRO A 93 -14.03 -10.69 6.06
N GLY A 94 -13.39 -10.56 7.22
CA GLY A 94 -11.94 -10.67 7.30
C GLY A 94 -11.40 -11.93 6.63
N ILE A 95 -10.15 -11.90 6.22
CA ILE A 95 -9.44 -13.04 5.63
C ILE A 95 -8.69 -13.77 6.74
N ASP A 96 -8.94 -15.06 6.93
CA ASP A 96 -8.09 -15.96 7.72
C ASP A 96 -7.97 -17.30 6.99
N ALA A 97 -7.03 -17.35 6.03
CA ALA A 97 -6.92 -18.50 5.14
C ALA A 97 -5.47 -18.78 4.71
N GLY A 98 -5.24 -20.01 4.24
CA GLY A 98 -4.03 -20.33 3.48
C GLY A 98 -4.02 -19.57 2.15
N VAL A 99 -2.90 -18.92 1.85
CA VAL A 99 -2.78 -18.09 0.62
C VAL A 99 -3.01 -18.89 -0.65
N ALA A 100 -2.67 -20.18 -0.64
CA ALA A 100 -2.91 -21.08 -1.78
C ALA A 100 -4.39 -21.25 -2.15
N HIS A 101 -5.31 -20.88 -1.25
CA HIS A 101 -6.77 -20.97 -1.46
C HIS A 101 -7.40 -19.62 -1.78
N LEU A 102 -6.59 -18.58 -1.96
CA LEU A 102 -7.05 -17.23 -2.27
C LEU A 102 -6.78 -16.91 -3.74
N ALA A 103 -7.65 -16.10 -4.33
CA ALA A 103 -7.54 -15.61 -5.71
C ALA A 103 -8.05 -14.16 -5.77
N PHE A 104 -7.47 -13.28 -4.94
CA PHE A 104 -7.81 -11.87 -4.90
C PHE A 104 -6.92 -11.07 -5.86
N ASP A 105 -7.52 -10.05 -6.44
CA ASP A 105 -6.90 -8.89 -7.06
C ASP A 105 -7.84 -7.70 -6.81
N ASN A 106 -7.96 -7.31 -5.54
CA ASN A 106 -9.01 -6.40 -5.11
C ASN A 106 -8.49 -5.37 -4.11
N CYS A 107 -9.12 -4.20 -4.14
CA CYS A 107 -9.04 -3.22 -3.07
C CYS A 107 -10.08 -3.51 -1.98
N PHE A 108 -9.72 -3.27 -0.72
CA PHE A 108 -10.54 -3.50 0.46
C PHE A 108 -10.62 -2.26 1.32
N ASP A 109 -11.82 -2.02 1.86
CA ASP A 109 -12.10 -0.98 2.86
C ASP A 109 -12.34 -1.62 4.25
N GLY A 110 -12.29 -0.79 5.30
CA GLY A 110 -12.49 -1.23 6.68
C GLY A 110 -11.28 -1.97 7.24
N TRP A 111 -10.11 -1.80 6.66
CA TRP A 111 -8.85 -2.26 7.22
C TRP A 111 -8.38 -1.31 8.33
N HIS A 112 -7.97 -1.86 9.46
CA HIS A 112 -7.54 -1.11 10.62
C HIS A 112 -6.02 -1.00 10.76
N GLY A 113 -5.30 -1.04 9.63
CA GLY A 113 -3.86 -0.78 9.56
C GLY A 113 -2.99 -1.94 10.04
N ALA A 114 -3.51 -3.17 10.16
CA ALA A 114 -2.72 -4.35 10.53
C ALA A 114 -3.10 -5.60 9.72
N ALA A 115 -2.10 -6.35 9.27
CA ALA A 115 -2.23 -7.66 8.64
C ALA A 115 -1.17 -8.61 9.20
N ARG A 116 -1.54 -9.86 9.42
CA ARG A 116 -0.60 -10.90 9.86
C ARG A 116 -0.36 -11.89 8.72
N ILE A 117 0.90 -12.08 8.42
CA ILE A 117 1.40 -13.03 7.42
C ILE A 117 2.29 -14.03 8.13
N ARG A 118 2.09 -15.33 7.91
CA ARG A 118 2.95 -16.35 8.47
C ARG A 118 3.15 -17.50 7.50
N ASP A 119 4.29 -18.16 7.62
CA ASP A 119 4.59 -19.41 6.93
C ASP A 119 5.42 -20.33 7.84
N GLU A 120 6.08 -21.33 7.28
CA GLU A 120 6.94 -22.28 8.01
C GLU A 120 8.27 -21.69 8.48
N ARG A 121 8.61 -20.45 8.12
CA ARG A 121 9.89 -19.81 8.42
C ARG A 121 9.76 -18.58 9.31
N PHE A 122 8.67 -17.83 9.17
CA PHE A 122 8.48 -16.59 9.91
C PHE A 122 7.00 -16.27 10.16
N SER A 123 6.80 -15.42 11.14
CA SER A 123 5.56 -14.67 11.35
C SER A 123 5.88 -13.20 11.17
N LEU A 124 5.09 -12.51 10.35
CA LEU A 124 5.26 -11.10 10.04
C LEU A 124 3.96 -10.37 10.34
N GLN A 125 4.09 -9.24 11.03
CA GLN A 125 3.02 -8.26 11.14
C GLN A 125 3.34 -7.07 10.25
N LEU A 126 2.44 -6.79 9.30
CA LEU A 126 2.45 -5.56 8.52
C LEU A 126 1.49 -4.58 9.18
N SER A 127 1.94 -3.37 9.44
CA SER A 127 1.11 -2.26 9.91
C SER A 127 1.36 -1.00 9.10
N SER A 128 0.36 -0.10 9.05
CA SER A 128 0.45 1.14 8.28
C SER A 128 -0.45 2.23 8.86
N SER A 129 -0.13 3.48 8.52
CA SER A 129 -1.00 4.64 8.75
C SER A 129 -2.12 4.78 7.73
N LEU A 130 -2.11 3.95 6.68
CA LEU A 130 -3.14 3.93 5.64
C LEU A 130 -4.30 3.02 6.05
N ASP A 131 -5.48 3.27 5.52
CA ASP A 131 -6.74 2.68 5.98
C ASP A 131 -7.40 1.77 4.93
N ARG A 132 -6.74 1.55 3.79
CA ARG A 132 -7.16 0.65 2.73
C ARG A 132 -6.05 -0.31 2.37
N LEU A 133 -6.45 -1.42 1.76
CA LEU A 133 -5.53 -2.48 1.42
C LEU A 133 -5.85 -3.02 0.02
N VAL A 134 -4.84 -3.21 -0.81
CA VAL A 134 -4.97 -4.10 -1.96
C VAL A 134 -4.38 -5.46 -1.58
N VAL A 135 -5.09 -6.52 -1.92
CA VAL A 135 -4.62 -7.89 -1.76
C VAL A 135 -4.58 -8.55 -3.14
N TYR A 136 -3.39 -9.01 -3.53
CA TYR A 136 -3.15 -9.69 -4.79
C TYR A 136 -2.58 -11.08 -4.51
N THR A 137 -3.34 -12.13 -4.84
CA THR A 137 -2.97 -13.53 -4.55
C THR A 137 -3.09 -14.39 -5.81
N PRO A 138 -2.24 -14.13 -6.84
CA PRO A 138 -2.33 -14.86 -8.12
C PRO A 138 -2.08 -16.35 -7.90
N PRO A 139 -2.97 -17.25 -8.38
CA PRO A 139 -2.85 -18.69 -8.15
C PRO A 139 -1.56 -19.28 -8.71
N GLU A 140 -1.12 -18.80 -9.87
CA GLU A 140 -0.01 -19.34 -10.66
C GLU A 140 1.39 -18.80 -10.26
N LYS A 141 1.45 -17.83 -9.33
CA LYS A 141 2.72 -17.22 -8.91
C LYS A 141 3.19 -17.78 -7.57
N ASP A 142 4.49 -17.68 -7.34
CA ASP A 142 5.15 -18.04 -6.09
C ASP A 142 5.25 -16.88 -5.07
N TYR A 143 4.48 -15.81 -5.31
CA TYR A 143 4.36 -14.65 -4.44
C TYR A 143 2.90 -14.22 -4.30
N PHE A 144 2.65 -13.36 -3.32
CA PHE A 144 1.42 -12.59 -3.14
C PHE A 144 1.76 -11.21 -2.58
N CYS A 145 0.80 -10.28 -2.66
CA CYS A 145 1.00 -8.92 -2.19
C CYS A 145 -0.09 -8.54 -1.19
N VAL A 146 0.29 -7.73 -0.21
CA VAL A 146 -0.58 -7.12 0.79
C VAL A 146 -0.16 -5.67 0.87
N GLU A 147 -0.94 -4.79 0.28
CA GLU A 147 -0.51 -3.47 -0.17
C GLU A 147 -1.29 -2.37 0.54
N PRO A 148 -0.73 -1.74 1.59
CA PRO A 148 -1.35 -0.55 2.18
C PRO A 148 -1.46 0.57 1.15
N VAL A 149 -2.67 1.11 0.96
CA VAL A 149 -2.96 2.21 0.04
C VAL A 149 -3.86 3.25 0.68
N SER A 150 -3.71 4.51 0.30
CA SER A 150 -4.53 5.60 0.82
C SER A 150 -5.90 5.70 0.15
N HIS A 151 -6.07 5.12 -1.03
CA HIS A 151 -7.24 5.32 -1.88
C HIS A 151 -7.61 4.05 -2.63
N VAL A 152 -8.86 4.00 -3.08
CA VAL A 152 -9.36 2.93 -3.95
C VAL A 152 -8.66 3.02 -5.32
N SER A 153 -8.34 1.87 -5.91
CA SER A 153 -7.78 1.83 -7.27
C SER A 153 -8.69 2.63 -8.23
N ASN A 154 -8.09 3.42 -9.12
CA ASN A 154 -8.80 4.30 -10.04
C ASN A 154 -9.66 5.41 -9.40
N ALA A 155 -9.45 5.75 -8.15
CA ALA A 155 -10.23 6.78 -7.45
C ALA A 155 -10.24 8.13 -8.18
N ILE A 156 -9.17 8.46 -8.90
CA ILE A 156 -9.04 9.71 -9.66
C ILE A 156 -10.13 9.89 -10.73
N HIS A 157 -10.73 8.81 -11.23
CA HIS A 157 -11.81 8.84 -12.22
C HIS A 157 -13.20 8.60 -11.62
N MET A 158 -13.30 8.42 -10.30
CA MET A 158 -14.58 8.27 -9.62
C MET A 158 -15.27 9.63 -9.47
N ALA A 159 -16.60 9.63 -9.28
CA ALA A 159 -17.40 10.86 -9.17
C ALA A 159 -16.97 11.74 -7.98
N ASP A 160 -16.50 11.12 -6.89
CA ASP A 160 -15.92 11.81 -5.74
C ASP A 160 -14.59 11.15 -5.35
N PRO A 161 -13.47 11.56 -5.96
CA PRO A 161 -12.16 10.99 -5.67
C PRO A 161 -11.74 11.12 -4.20
N LEU A 162 -12.16 12.21 -3.52
CA LEU A 162 -11.78 12.46 -2.13
C LEU A 162 -12.51 11.51 -1.18
N ALA A 163 -13.79 11.21 -1.42
CA ALA A 163 -14.54 10.20 -0.65
C ALA A 163 -13.92 8.80 -0.79
N HIS A 164 -13.16 8.57 -1.86
CA HIS A 164 -12.44 7.31 -2.12
C HIS A 164 -10.97 7.34 -1.72
N GLY A 165 -10.57 8.33 -0.90
CA GLY A 165 -9.29 8.38 -0.19
C GLY A 165 -8.16 9.10 -0.91
N LEU A 166 -8.38 9.64 -2.12
CA LEU A 166 -7.45 10.62 -2.68
C LEU A 166 -7.42 11.88 -1.82
N ARG A 167 -6.29 12.55 -1.81
CA ARG A 167 -6.14 13.87 -1.19
C ARG A 167 -5.91 14.92 -2.26
N SER A 168 -6.32 16.15 -1.95
CA SER A 168 -5.95 17.33 -2.74
C SER A 168 -4.97 18.13 -1.91
N LEU A 169 -3.73 18.29 -2.36
CA LEU A 169 -2.71 19.09 -1.69
C LEU A 169 -2.63 20.47 -2.31
N ALA A 170 -2.77 21.51 -1.50
CA ALA A 170 -2.51 22.89 -1.91
C ALA A 170 -1.04 23.09 -2.28
N PRO A 171 -0.67 24.19 -3.01
CA PRO A 171 0.72 24.54 -3.28
C PRO A 171 1.58 24.58 -2.00
N GLY A 172 2.70 23.86 -2.00
CA GLY A 172 3.61 23.75 -0.86
C GLY A 172 3.13 22.80 0.27
N GLU A 173 1.92 22.27 0.20
CA GLU A 173 1.41 21.33 1.20
C GLU A 173 2.07 19.95 1.03
N SER A 174 2.20 19.24 2.14
CA SER A 174 2.76 17.89 2.18
C SER A 174 1.79 16.91 2.84
N THR A 175 1.84 15.67 2.38
CA THR A 175 1.21 14.52 3.05
C THR A 175 2.24 13.45 3.31
N ARG A 176 1.98 12.61 4.32
CA ARG A 176 2.86 11.50 4.69
C ARG A 176 2.06 10.26 5.04
N ALA A 177 2.72 9.11 4.84
CA ALA A 177 2.27 7.82 5.29
C ALA A 177 3.46 6.97 5.74
N TRP A 178 3.21 5.94 6.53
CA TRP A 178 4.21 4.96 6.91
C TRP A 178 3.67 3.53 6.81
N MET A 179 4.58 2.60 6.58
CA MET A 179 4.39 1.16 6.65
C MET A 179 5.50 0.55 7.52
N GLN A 180 5.15 -0.42 8.34
CA GLN A 180 6.10 -1.19 9.15
C GLN A 180 5.87 -2.68 8.98
N LEU A 181 6.96 -3.40 8.90
CA LEU A 181 7.02 -4.86 8.91
C LEU A 181 7.79 -5.30 10.15
N ASP A 182 7.13 -6.03 11.05
CA ASP A 182 7.76 -6.67 12.21
C ASP A 182 7.81 -8.17 12.00
N ILE A 183 8.99 -8.77 12.13
CA ILE A 183 9.23 -10.17 11.81
C ILE A 183 9.71 -10.94 13.04
N ALA A 184 9.13 -12.11 13.23
CA ALA A 184 9.59 -13.11 14.19
C ALA A 184 9.89 -14.41 13.45
N VAL A 185 11.05 -14.99 13.73
CA VAL A 185 11.42 -16.34 13.24
C VAL A 185 10.62 -17.37 14.05
N VAL A 186 10.02 -18.34 13.34
CA VAL A 186 9.23 -19.44 13.93
C VAL A 186 10.13 -20.61 14.29
#